data_cd532abbd7180bd7b54cebf974f97ba5
#
_entry.id   cd532abbd7180bd7b54cebf974f97ba5
#
_cell.length_a   1.000
_cell.length_b   1.000
_cell.length_c   1.000
_cell.angle_alpha   90.00
_cell.angle_beta   90.00
_cell.angle_gamma   90.00
#
_symmetry.space_group_name_H-M   'P 1'
#
loop_
_entity.id
_entity.type
_entity.pdbx_description
1 polymer ?
#
loop_
_entity_poly.entity_id
_entity_poly.type
_entity_poly.pdbx_seq_one_letter_code
_entity_poly.pdbx_strand_id
1 'polypeptide(L)'
;VPYKQEGESYQEILQSDADLRMAIAKVQEGFNQLGASTIDFEGRLEAMWRSRDFNASAVQSEEKKLLDNSGADVYVVVDFLKDISESEGSRVSLNMKAYVTASGENLSSSVGWTNRFHTNDLDKLCVYAVEGQLKNFLDDLSLNFARRIDDGKSVVLRITRLPNSTNTLETKVGAEGYALSNVIRRWVRANSQNGRYHLQGVVADEMIFDDIKIPAKDFDGLPMDVAQFGDNLLYFLNTEMKVPCKMTIDGNSIYINLK
;
A
#
# COMPACT_ATOMS: atom_id res chain seq x y z
N VAL A 1 -7.22 -11.78 3.14
CA VAL A 1 -5.88 -12.34 3.42
C VAL A 1 -5.87 -12.80 4.86
N PRO A 2 -5.48 -14.05 5.17
CA PRO A 2 -5.28 -14.48 6.55
C PRO A 2 -4.12 -13.72 7.22
N TYR A 3 -4.22 -13.51 8.52
CA TYR A 3 -3.06 -13.11 9.31
C TYR A 3 -2.04 -14.24 9.34
N LYS A 4 -0.74 -13.96 9.17
CA LYS A 4 0.31 -14.96 9.25
C LYS A 4 1.47 -14.50 10.14
N GLN A 5 2.12 -15.45 10.80
CA GLN A 5 3.34 -15.24 11.54
C GLN A 5 4.58 -15.40 10.64
N GLU A 6 5.72 -14.93 11.12
CA GLU A 6 6.98 -15.08 10.40
C GLU A 6 7.35 -16.56 10.24
N GLY A 7 7.66 -16.97 9.01
CA GLY A 7 8.03 -18.35 8.68
C GLY A 7 6.88 -19.26 8.24
N GLU A 8 5.63 -18.84 8.38
CA GLU A 8 4.48 -19.61 7.89
C GLU A 8 4.22 -19.34 6.40
N SER A 9 3.61 -20.26 5.68
CA SER A 9 3.06 -20.06 4.35
C SER A 9 1.54 -19.89 4.40
N TYR A 10 0.98 -19.10 3.49
CA TYR A 10 -0.48 -18.97 3.39
C TYR A 10 -1.18 -20.29 3.09
N GLN A 11 -0.54 -21.19 2.37
CA GLN A 11 -1.09 -22.50 2.08
C GLN A 11 -1.24 -23.34 3.34
N GLU A 12 -0.18 -23.39 4.17
CA GLU A 12 -0.22 -24.15 5.42
C GLU A 12 -1.30 -23.62 6.34
N ILE A 13 -1.43 -22.29 6.47
CA ILE A 13 -2.46 -21.66 7.29
C ILE A 13 -3.86 -22.05 6.79
N LEU A 14 -4.12 -21.89 5.49
CA LEU A 14 -5.43 -22.19 4.93
C LEU A 14 -5.75 -23.69 4.93
N GLN A 15 -4.77 -24.57 4.80
CA GLN A 15 -4.99 -26.02 4.89
C GLN A 15 -5.23 -26.49 6.30
N SER A 16 -4.58 -25.89 7.30
CA SER A 16 -4.65 -26.31 8.70
C SER A 16 -5.83 -25.73 9.47
N ASP A 17 -6.37 -24.56 9.08
CA ASP A 17 -7.41 -23.83 9.82
C ASP A 17 -8.70 -23.65 9.01
N ALA A 18 -9.61 -24.62 9.16
CA ALA A 18 -10.93 -24.57 8.52
C ALA A 18 -11.82 -23.44 9.07
N ASP A 19 -11.67 -23.06 10.34
CA ASP A 19 -12.46 -22.02 10.97
C ASP A 19 -12.04 -20.63 10.44
N LEU A 20 -10.74 -20.43 10.22
CA LEU A 20 -10.23 -19.20 9.60
C LEU A 20 -10.70 -19.08 8.14
N ARG A 21 -10.69 -20.18 7.35
CA ARG A 21 -11.26 -20.15 5.98
C ARG A 21 -12.72 -19.77 6.00
N MET A 22 -13.51 -20.34 6.90
CA MET A 22 -14.92 -19.97 7.06
C MET A 22 -15.08 -18.50 7.42
N ALA A 23 -14.29 -18.00 8.37
CA ALA A 23 -14.33 -16.59 8.75
C ALA A 23 -13.99 -15.66 7.55
N ILE A 24 -12.98 -15.98 6.76
CA ILE A 24 -12.63 -15.23 5.53
C ILE A 24 -13.79 -15.25 4.53
N ALA A 25 -14.41 -16.42 4.30
CA ALA A 25 -15.56 -16.54 3.40
C ALA A 25 -16.75 -15.69 3.87
N LYS A 26 -17.03 -15.66 5.18
CA LYS A 26 -18.09 -14.81 5.75
C LYS A 26 -17.79 -13.32 5.63
N VAL A 27 -16.53 -12.93 5.80
CA VAL A 27 -16.10 -11.55 5.55
C VAL A 27 -16.31 -11.19 4.08
N GLN A 28 -15.90 -12.03 3.13
CA GLN A 28 -16.10 -11.79 1.70
C GLN A 28 -17.60 -11.70 1.34
N GLU A 29 -18.42 -12.60 1.88
CA GLU A 29 -19.88 -12.56 1.70
C GLU A 29 -20.45 -11.22 2.21
N GLY A 30 -20.06 -10.79 3.40
CA GLY A 30 -20.48 -9.52 3.99
C GLY A 30 -20.04 -8.30 3.18
N PHE A 31 -18.81 -8.27 2.66
CA PHE A 31 -18.33 -7.22 1.75
C PHE A 31 -19.23 -7.13 0.51
N ASN A 32 -19.50 -8.27 -0.14
CA ASN A 32 -20.35 -8.33 -1.33
C ASN A 32 -21.78 -7.86 -1.04
N GLN A 33 -22.37 -8.23 0.10
CA GLN A 33 -23.70 -7.78 0.52
C GLN A 33 -23.79 -6.27 0.74
N LEU A 34 -22.68 -5.65 1.17
CA LEU A 34 -22.55 -4.19 1.35
C LEU A 34 -22.09 -3.47 0.08
N GLY A 35 -22.00 -4.17 -1.05
CA GLY A 35 -21.67 -3.61 -2.36
C GLY A 35 -20.18 -3.42 -2.64
N ALA A 36 -19.29 -3.94 -1.79
CA ALA A 36 -17.85 -3.93 -2.01
C ALA A 36 -17.39 -5.20 -2.72
N SER A 37 -16.88 -5.09 -3.94
CA SER A 37 -16.32 -6.22 -4.69
C SER A 37 -15.04 -6.73 -4.06
N THR A 38 -14.91 -8.04 -3.92
CA THR A 38 -13.72 -8.70 -3.38
C THR A 38 -13.06 -9.59 -4.43
N ILE A 39 -11.73 -9.72 -4.32
CA ILE A 39 -10.97 -10.71 -5.08
C ILE A 39 -10.77 -11.92 -4.17
N ASP A 40 -11.09 -13.11 -4.70
CA ASP A 40 -10.90 -14.35 -3.97
C ASP A 40 -9.41 -14.62 -3.73
N PHE A 41 -9.01 -14.56 -2.46
CA PHE A 41 -7.63 -14.75 -2.05
C PHE A 41 -7.16 -16.20 -2.27
N GLU A 42 -7.98 -17.19 -1.91
CA GLU A 42 -7.65 -18.61 -2.02
C GLU A 42 -7.51 -19.01 -3.50
N GLY A 43 -8.46 -18.61 -4.34
CA GLY A 43 -8.38 -18.84 -5.77
C GLY A 43 -7.18 -18.19 -6.44
N ARG A 44 -6.79 -16.98 -6.01
CA ARG A 44 -5.57 -16.32 -6.50
C ARG A 44 -4.30 -17.03 -6.06
N LEU A 45 -4.22 -17.45 -4.80
CA LEU A 45 -3.11 -18.22 -4.27
C LEU A 45 -2.92 -19.52 -5.05
N GLU A 46 -3.99 -20.29 -5.28
CA GLU A 46 -3.96 -21.50 -6.09
C GLU A 46 -3.54 -21.27 -7.54
N ALA A 47 -4.03 -20.20 -8.17
CA ALA A 47 -3.67 -19.83 -9.53
C ALA A 47 -2.17 -19.51 -9.66
N MET A 48 -1.62 -18.77 -8.72
CA MET A 48 -0.17 -18.49 -8.65
C MET A 48 0.66 -19.78 -8.55
N TRP A 49 0.21 -20.73 -7.74
CA TRP A 49 0.94 -21.98 -7.55
C TRP A 49 0.93 -22.87 -8.78
N ARG A 50 -0.18 -22.86 -9.53
CA ARG A 50 -0.28 -23.61 -10.80
C ARG A 50 0.60 -23.02 -11.91
N SER A 51 0.85 -21.70 -11.90
CA SER A 51 1.60 -21.02 -12.97
C SER A 51 3.11 -21.20 -12.91
N ARG A 52 3.65 -21.90 -11.90
CA ARG A 52 5.11 -22.09 -11.67
C ARG A 52 5.93 -20.78 -11.58
N ASP A 53 5.30 -19.62 -11.53
CA ASP A 53 6.00 -18.34 -11.43
C ASP A 53 6.69 -18.13 -10.07
N PHE A 54 6.49 -19.07 -9.15
CA PHE A 54 7.10 -19.11 -7.83
C PHE A 54 8.62 -19.22 -7.83
N ASN A 55 9.22 -19.80 -8.88
CA ASN A 55 10.65 -20.14 -8.90
C ASN A 55 11.55 -19.04 -9.49
N ALA A 56 11.01 -17.94 -9.97
CA ALA A 56 11.79 -17.04 -10.83
C ALA A 56 12.54 -15.92 -10.10
N SER A 57 12.31 -15.64 -8.81
CA SER A 57 13.12 -14.65 -8.09
C SER A 57 13.08 -14.82 -6.57
N ALA A 58 14.23 -15.15 -6.00
CA ALA A 58 14.48 -15.28 -4.57
C ALA A 58 14.44 -13.94 -3.79
N VAL A 59 14.01 -12.83 -4.42
CA VAL A 59 14.15 -11.47 -3.88
C VAL A 59 12.86 -10.91 -3.27
N GLN A 60 11.68 -11.43 -3.63
CA GLN A 60 10.40 -10.93 -3.11
C GLN A 60 9.69 -11.99 -2.24
N SER A 61 9.07 -11.53 -1.14
CA SER A 61 8.26 -12.41 -0.31
C SER A 61 7.04 -12.94 -1.09
N GLU A 62 6.55 -14.13 -0.71
CA GLU A 62 5.32 -14.73 -1.25
C GLU A 62 4.14 -13.76 -1.21
N GLU A 63 4.00 -13.06 -0.08
CA GLU A 63 2.96 -12.07 0.16
C GLU A 63 3.02 -10.92 -0.86
N LYS A 64 4.20 -10.33 -1.05
CA LYS A 64 4.38 -9.23 -1.99
C LYS A 64 4.03 -9.66 -3.40
N LYS A 65 4.48 -10.84 -3.84
CA LYS A 65 4.15 -11.39 -5.17
C LYS A 65 2.64 -11.59 -5.33
N LEU A 66 1.98 -12.13 -4.31
CA LEU A 66 0.54 -12.37 -4.34
C LEU A 66 -0.24 -11.06 -4.43
N LEU A 67 0.12 -10.08 -3.61
CA LEU A 67 -0.54 -8.78 -3.58
C LEU A 67 -0.32 -8.00 -4.88
N ASP A 68 0.90 -7.93 -5.39
CA ASP A 68 1.23 -7.25 -6.65
C ASP A 68 0.49 -7.88 -7.84
N ASN A 69 0.40 -9.22 -7.89
CA ASN A 69 -0.32 -9.94 -8.96
C ASN A 69 -1.83 -9.97 -8.78
N SER A 70 -2.36 -9.59 -7.63
CA SER A 70 -3.81 -9.57 -7.40
C SER A 70 -4.53 -8.49 -8.20
N GLY A 71 -3.85 -7.38 -8.48
CA GLY A 71 -4.45 -6.17 -9.06
C GLY A 71 -5.37 -5.43 -8.10
N ALA A 72 -5.34 -5.77 -6.80
CA ALA A 72 -6.15 -5.10 -5.79
C ALA A 72 -5.44 -3.84 -5.28
N ASP A 73 -6.15 -2.71 -5.23
CA ASP A 73 -5.65 -1.47 -4.62
C ASP A 73 -5.55 -1.55 -3.10
N VAL A 74 -6.40 -2.38 -2.50
CA VAL A 74 -6.51 -2.57 -1.04
C VAL A 74 -6.55 -4.04 -0.71
N TYR A 75 -5.81 -4.47 0.31
CA TYR A 75 -5.97 -5.79 0.89
C TYR A 75 -6.41 -5.70 2.35
N VAL A 76 -7.18 -6.69 2.79
CA VAL A 76 -7.67 -6.79 4.17
C VAL A 76 -7.08 -8.03 4.82
N VAL A 77 -6.34 -7.82 5.89
CA VAL A 77 -5.85 -8.90 6.76
C VAL A 77 -6.95 -9.28 7.73
N VAL A 78 -7.22 -10.57 7.84
CA VAL A 78 -8.24 -11.13 8.74
C VAL A 78 -7.57 -12.08 9.72
N ASP A 79 -7.78 -11.82 11.00
CA ASP A 79 -7.38 -12.69 12.10
C ASP A 79 -8.64 -13.13 12.88
N PHE A 80 -8.74 -14.41 13.16
CA PHE A 80 -9.91 -15.03 13.78
C PHE A 80 -9.53 -15.78 15.06
N LEU A 81 -10.15 -15.38 16.16
CA LEU A 81 -9.96 -16.00 17.46
C LEU A 81 -11.29 -16.52 17.98
N LYS A 82 -11.26 -17.65 18.67
CA LYS A 82 -12.44 -18.27 19.28
C LYS A 82 -12.23 -18.55 20.76
N ASP A 83 -13.28 -18.32 21.54
CA ASP A 83 -13.36 -18.66 22.96
C ASP A 83 -14.68 -19.45 23.17
N ILE A 84 -14.54 -20.77 23.19
CA ILE A 84 -15.66 -21.72 23.24
C ILE A 84 -15.82 -22.23 24.67
N SER A 85 -16.99 -22.02 25.25
CA SER A 85 -17.34 -22.49 26.60
C SER A 85 -18.78 -22.98 26.65
N GLU A 86 -18.95 -24.21 27.12
CA GLU A 86 -20.28 -24.80 27.32
C GLU A 86 -21.04 -24.13 28.48
N SER A 87 -20.35 -23.68 29.51
CA SER A 87 -20.95 -23.11 30.71
C SER A 87 -21.20 -21.60 30.63
N GLU A 88 -20.27 -20.87 30.01
CA GLU A 88 -20.31 -19.40 29.95
C GLU A 88 -20.83 -18.85 28.64
N GLY A 89 -21.06 -19.73 27.65
CA GLY A 89 -21.34 -19.38 26.28
C GLY A 89 -20.06 -19.06 25.48
N SER A 90 -20.18 -19.15 24.18
CA SER A 90 -19.07 -18.98 23.23
C SER A 90 -19.07 -17.63 22.57
N ARG A 91 -17.89 -17.13 22.20
CA ARG A 91 -17.69 -15.88 21.48
C ARG A 91 -16.53 -16.01 20.49
N VAL A 92 -16.51 -15.14 19.52
CA VAL A 92 -15.40 -15.04 18.56
C VAL A 92 -14.93 -13.59 18.47
N SER A 93 -13.67 -13.43 18.10
CA SER A 93 -13.11 -12.16 17.72
C SER A 93 -12.75 -12.19 16.25
N LEU A 94 -13.19 -11.19 15.52
CA LEU A 94 -12.83 -10.95 14.14
C LEU A 94 -12.02 -9.65 14.09
N ASN A 95 -10.73 -9.76 13.81
CA ASN A 95 -9.86 -8.61 13.69
C ASN A 95 -9.58 -8.38 12.20
N MET A 96 -9.91 -7.19 11.72
CA MET A 96 -9.71 -6.80 10.33
C MET A 96 -8.85 -5.56 10.24
N LYS A 97 -7.87 -5.54 9.31
CA LYS A 97 -7.06 -4.38 9.02
C LYS A 97 -6.94 -4.23 7.51
N ALA A 98 -7.33 -3.07 6.97
CA ALA A 98 -7.22 -2.75 5.57
C ALA A 98 -5.97 -1.94 5.29
N TYR A 99 -5.23 -2.33 4.25
CA TYR A 99 -4.01 -1.66 3.83
C TYR A 99 -4.04 -1.37 2.34
N VAL A 100 -3.43 -0.26 1.97
CA VAL A 100 -3.13 0.03 0.56
C VAL A 100 -2.05 -0.91 0.07
N THR A 101 -2.28 -1.64 -1.01
CA THR A 101 -1.35 -2.65 -1.54
C THR A 101 0.02 -2.06 -1.88
N ALA A 102 0.04 -0.89 -2.49
CA ALA A 102 1.27 -0.27 -2.96
C ALA A 102 2.13 0.38 -1.86
N SER A 103 1.54 0.84 -0.74
CA SER A 103 2.26 1.60 0.30
C SER A 103 2.28 0.94 1.68
N GLY A 104 1.40 -0.03 1.93
CA GLY A 104 1.18 -0.59 3.26
C GLY A 104 0.49 0.37 4.24
N GLU A 105 -0.02 1.51 3.77
CA GLU A 105 -0.76 2.47 4.58
C GLU A 105 -2.05 1.85 5.11
N ASN A 106 -2.29 1.95 6.43
CA ASN A 106 -3.52 1.46 7.04
C ASN A 106 -4.70 2.41 6.76
N LEU A 107 -5.78 1.86 6.22
CA LEU A 107 -6.98 2.61 5.88
C LEU A 107 -8.12 2.42 6.88
N SER A 108 -8.21 1.23 7.49
CA SER A 108 -9.25 0.92 8.48
C SER A 108 -8.80 -0.23 9.35
N SER A 109 -9.26 -0.25 10.59
CA SER A 109 -9.01 -1.35 11.52
C SER A 109 -10.24 -1.58 12.37
N SER A 110 -10.63 -2.86 12.52
CA SER A 110 -11.68 -3.28 13.44
C SER A 110 -11.17 -4.44 14.27
N VAL A 111 -11.31 -4.32 15.57
CA VAL A 111 -10.89 -5.33 16.54
C VAL A 111 -11.97 -5.45 17.60
N GLY A 112 -12.46 -6.65 17.84
CA GLY A 112 -13.45 -6.84 18.90
C GLY A 112 -13.96 -8.27 19.01
N TRP A 113 -14.44 -8.57 20.20
CA TRP A 113 -15.15 -9.80 20.50
C TRP A 113 -16.65 -9.59 20.33
N THR A 114 -17.34 -10.62 19.84
CA THR A 114 -18.80 -10.68 19.96
C THR A 114 -19.24 -10.78 21.42
N ASN A 115 -20.50 -10.55 21.70
CA ASN A 115 -21.10 -11.01 22.95
C ASN A 115 -20.96 -12.52 23.06
N ARG A 116 -21.09 -13.07 24.28
CA ARG A 116 -21.19 -14.50 24.48
C ARG A 116 -22.58 -14.98 24.09
N PHE A 117 -22.62 -16.08 23.36
CA PHE A 117 -23.87 -16.74 22.93
C PHE A 117 -23.85 -18.21 23.40
N HIS A 118 -25.02 -18.72 23.79
CA HIS A 118 -25.18 -20.13 24.14
C HIS A 118 -25.29 -21.01 22.88
N THR A 119 -24.22 -20.96 22.06
CA THR A 119 -24.05 -21.79 20.87
C THR A 119 -22.56 -22.05 20.63
N ASN A 120 -22.26 -23.26 20.14
CA ASN A 120 -20.90 -23.60 19.67
C ASN A 120 -20.83 -23.65 18.13
N ASP A 121 -21.89 -23.17 17.47
CA ASP A 121 -21.96 -23.05 16.01
C ASP A 121 -21.09 -21.85 15.57
N LEU A 122 -19.88 -22.14 15.13
CA LEU A 122 -18.91 -21.13 14.71
C LEU A 122 -19.38 -20.32 13.50
N ASP A 123 -20.15 -20.94 12.57
CA ASP A 123 -20.70 -20.23 11.42
C ASP A 123 -21.62 -19.09 11.87
N LYS A 124 -22.52 -19.34 12.83
CA LYS A 124 -23.38 -18.30 13.40
C LYS A 124 -22.60 -17.25 14.17
N LEU A 125 -21.61 -17.65 14.94
CA LEU A 125 -20.76 -16.70 15.68
C LEU A 125 -19.97 -15.80 14.74
N CYS A 126 -19.47 -16.32 13.60
CA CYS A 126 -18.83 -15.54 12.57
C CYS A 126 -19.80 -14.54 11.91
N VAL A 127 -21.04 -14.96 11.61
CA VAL A 127 -22.06 -14.04 11.08
C VAL A 127 -22.29 -12.86 12.05
N TYR A 128 -22.45 -13.12 13.35
CA TYR A 128 -22.61 -12.05 14.34
C TYR A 128 -21.41 -11.12 14.43
N ALA A 129 -20.18 -11.67 14.30
CA ALA A 129 -18.97 -10.85 14.29
C ALA A 129 -18.92 -9.94 13.05
N VAL A 130 -19.24 -10.49 11.87
CA VAL A 130 -19.27 -9.75 10.60
C VAL A 130 -20.35 -8.67 10.64
N GLU A 131 -21.59 -9.01 10.99
CA GLU A 131 -22.70 -8.05 11.08
C GLU A 131 -22.41 -6.90 12.08
N GLY A 132 -21.77 -7.20 13.19
CA GLY A 132 -21.45 -6.21 14.23
C GLY A 132 -20.33 -5.24 13.86
N GLN A 133 -19.43 -5.60 12.95
CA GLN A 133 -18.19 -4.85 12.71
C GLN A 133 -18.04 -4.32 11.29
N LEU A 134 -18.54 -5.07 10.30
CA LEU A 134 -18.18 -4.87 8.91
C LEU A 134 -18.64 -3.54 8.34
N LYS A 135 -19.84 -3.10 8.72
CA LYS A 135 -20.38 -1.82 8.22
C LYS A 135 -19.49 -0.64 8.61
N ASN A 136 -19.15 -0.52 9.89
CA ASN A 136 -18.28 0.57 10.37
C ASN A 136 -16.89 0.48 9.76
N PHE A 137 -16.36 -0.74 9.63
CA PHE A 137 -15.07 -0.97 8.98
C PHE A 137 -15.06 -0.48 7.52
N LEU A 138 -16.11 -0.77 6.75
CA LEU A 138 -16.25 -0.32 5.36
C LEU A 138 -16.51 1.18 5.24
N ASP A 139 -17.30 1.75 6.15
CA ASP A 139 -17.53 3.20 6.20
C ASP A 139 -16.21 3.95 6.44
N ASP A 140 -15.41 3.51 7.40
CA ASP A 140 -14.09 4.08 7.70
C ASP A 140 -13.10 3.86 6.53
N LEU A 141 -13.09 2.67 5.95
CA LEU A 141 -12.28 2.34 4.79
C LEU A 141 -12.60 3.28 3.61
N SER A 142 -13.88 3.43 3.30
CA SER A 142 -14.34 4.27 2.19
C SER A 142 -13.99 5.74 2.43
N LEU A 143 -14.18 6.23 3.64
CA LEU A 143 -13.84 7.61 4.01
C LEU A 143 -12.33 7.89 3.88
N ASN A 144 -11.50 7.00 4.41
CA ASN A 144 -10.05 7.16 4.38
C ASN A 144 -9.49 6.97 2.97
N PHE A 145 -10.07 6.05 2.18
CA PHE A 145 -9.70 5.88 0.77
C PHE A 145 -10.08 7.12 -0.07
N ALA A 146 -11.27 7.70 0.15
CA ALA A 146 -11.67 8.95 -0.51
C ALA A 146 -10.73 10.11 -0.14
N ARG A 147 -10.41 10.28 1.14
CA ARG A 147 -9.42 11.29 1.59
C ARG A 147 -8.06 11.10 0.91
N ARG A 148 -7.63 9.86 0.75
CA ARG A 148 -6.37 9.56 0.08
C ARG A 148 -6.39 9.96 -1.39
N ILE A 149 -7.51 9.76 -2.09
CA ILE A 149 -7.67 10.23 -3.48
C ILE A 149 -7.57 11.75 -3.54
N ASP A 150 -8.24 12.45 -2.62
CA ASP A 150 -8.21 13.91 -2.54
C ASP A 150 -6.82 14.44 -2.12
N ASP A 151 -6.14 13.74 -1.22
CA ASP A 151 -4.81 14.11 -0.73
C ASP A 151 -3.69 13.78 -1.71
N GLY A 152 -3.93 12.91 -2.68
CA GLY A 152 -2.92 12.39 -3.61
C GLY A 152 -2.16 11.17 -3.07
N LYS A 153 -1.45 10.50 -3.97
CA LYS A 153 -0.65 9.30 -3.65
C LYS A 153 0.69 9.68 -3.03
N SER A 154 1.07 9.06 -1.93
CA SER A 154 2.37 9.28 -1.29
C SER A 154 3.50 8.64 -2.09
N VAL A 155 4.55 9.42 -2.32
CA VAL A 155 5.77 9.01 -3.02
C VAL A 155 6.98 9.47 -2.21
N VAL A 156 7.99 8.61 -2.13
CA VAL A 156 9.32 8.95 -1.62
C VAL A 156 10.20 9.33 -2.80
N LEU A 157 10.93 10.43 -2.69
CA LEU A 157 11.93 10.83 -3.68
C LEU A 157 13.27 10.99 -3.00
N ARG A 158 14.25 10.23 -3.46
CA ARG A 158 15.64 10.37 -3.03
C ARG A 158 16.50 10.77 -4.20
N ILE A 159 17.25 11.84 -4.03
CA ILE A 159 18.19 12.35 -5.03
C ILE A 159 19.59 12.23 -4.42
N THR A 160 20.47 11.49 -5.09
CA THR A 160 21.84 11.27 -4.63
C THR A 160 22.85 11.63 -5.70
N ARG A 161 24.02 12.08 -5.28
CA ARG A 161 25.16 12.31 -6.16
C ARG A 161 25.93 11.01 -6.35
N LEU A 162 26.25 10.66 -7.59
CA LEU A 162 27.20 9.60 -7.86
C LEU A 162 28.64 10.06 -7.60
N PRO A 163 29.57 9.17 -7.20
CA PRO A 163 30.95 9.54 -6.87
C PRO A 163 31.68 10.33 -7.96
N ASN A 164 31.37 10.07 -9.22
CA ASN A 164 32.00 10.71 -10.37
C ASN A 164 31.19 11.88 -10.94
N SER A 165 30.11 12.30 -10.28
CA SER A 165 29.31 13.43 -10.73
C SER A 165 30.01 14.75 -10.49
N THR A 166 29.96 15.62 -11.49
CA THR A 166 30.40 17.01 -11.35
C THR A 166 29.34 17.90 -10.75
N ASN A 167 28.08 17.44 -10.71
CA ASN A 167 26.95 18.16 -10.18
C ASN A 167 26.68 17.75 -8.73
N THR A 168 26.42 18.74 -7.89
CA THR A 168 25.94 18.60 -6.51
C THR A 168 24.59 19.27 -6.37
N LEU A 169 23.92 19.09 -5.25
CA LEU A 169 22.67 19.80 -4.95
C LEU A 169 22.86 21.31 -4.72
N GLU A 170 24.11 21.76 -4.57
CA GLU A 170 24.50 23.17 -4.47
C GLU A 170 24.88 23.77 -5.84
N THR A 171 25.03 22.94 -6.87
CA THR A 171 25.33 23.41 -8.23
C THR A 171 24.30 24.43 -8.68
N LYS A 172 24.76 25.56 -9.18
CA LYS A 172 23.88 26.62 -9.70
C LYS A 172 23.38 26.24 -11.09
N VAL A 173 22.04 26.28 -11.26
CA VAL A 173 21.37 25.87 -12.49
C VAL A 173 20.34 26.91 -12.94
N GLY A 174 19.94 26.82 -14.21
CA GLY A 174 18.99 27.75 -14.82
C GLY A 174 19.54 29.16 -15.03
N ALA A 175 18.75 30.01 -15.67
CA ALA A 175 19.14 31.39 -15.99
C ALA A 175 19.34 32.26 -14.73
N GLU A 176 18.62 31.97 -13.68
CA GLU A 176 18.64 32.72 -12.41
C GLU A 176 19.75 32.27 -11.46
N GLY A 177 20.44 31.17 -11.77
CA GLY A 177 21.58 30.67 -10.96
C GLY A 177 21.20 30.18 -9.57
N TYR A 178 20.02 29.61 -9.39
CA TYR A 178 19.63 29.00 -8.12
C TYR A 178 20.33 27.65 -7.89
N ALA A 179 20.58 27.31 -6.62
CA ALA A 179 21.05 25.98 -6.28
C ALA A 179 20.08 24.91 -6.77
N LEU A 180 20.60 23.80 -7.28
CA LEU A 180 19.82 22.68 -7.81
C LEU A 180 18.78 22.17 -6.79
N SER A 181 19.12 22.07 -5.52
CA SER A 181 18.19 21.69 -4.44
C SER A 181 16.97 22.64 -4.35
N ASN A 182 17.19 23.94 -4.52
CA ASN A 182 16.10 24.92 -4.51
C ASN A 182 15.19 24.78 -5.74
N VAL A 183 15.77 24.52 -6.91
CA VAL A 183 15.03 24.30 -8.15
C VAL A 183 14.18 23.03 -8.06
N ILE A 184 14.76 21.94 -7.56
CA ILE A 184 14.03 20.68 -7.33
C ILE A 184 12.87 20.90 -6.35
N ARG A 185 13.11 21.55 -5.23
CA ARG A 185 12.07 21.82 -4.24
C ARG A 185 10.91 22.65 -4.81
N ARG A 186 11.21 23.64 -5.63
CA ARG A 186 10.18 24.42 -6.32
C ARG A 186 9.39 23.59 -7.30
N TRP A 187 10.06 22.71 -8.06
CA TRP A 187 9.42 21.80 -8.99
C TRP A 187 8.51 20.81 -8.25
N VAL A 188 9.01 20.16 -7.20
CA VAL A 188 8.21 19.25 -6.37
C VAL A 188 6.96 19.95 -5.82
N ARG A 189 7.13 21.17 -5.29
CA ARG A 189 5.99 21.96 -4.80
C ARG A 189 4.96 22.27 -5.88
N ALA A 190 5.40 22.61 -7.07
CA ALA A 190 4.51 22.95 -8.18
C ALA A 190 3.76 21.74 -8.75
N ASN A 191 4.36 20.53 -8.67
CA ASN A 191 3.84 19.29 -9.25
C ASN A 191 3.24 18.34 -8.21
N SER A 192 3.27 18.67 -6.93
CA SER A 192 2.59 17.88 -5.89
C SER A 192 1.15 18.35 -5.68
N GLN A 193 0.29 17.43 -5.21
CA GLN A 193 -1.10 17.70 -4.90
C GLN A 193 -1.22 18.83 -3.86
N ASN A 194 -1.81 19.95 -4.26
CA ASN A 194 -1.93 21.15 -3.41
C ASN A 194 -0.59 21.66 -2.84
N GLY A 195 0.53 21.39 -3.50
CA GLY A 195 1.87 21.75 -3.02
C GLY A 195 2.33 20.97 -1.79
N ARG A 196 1.74 19.81 -1.50
CA ARG A 196 2.00 19.01 -0.27
C ARG A 196 3.19 18.09 -0.47
N TYR A 197 4.22 18.35 0.30
CA TYR A 197 5.40 17.49 0.43
C TYR A 197 6.05 17.68 1.80
N HIS A 198 6.80 16.70 2.24
CA HIS A 198 7.70 16.79 3.37
C HIS A 198 9.14 16.57 2.90
N LEU A 199 10.02 17.53 3.20
CA LEU A 199 11.45 17.45 2.92
C LEU A 199 12.14 17.03 4.21
N GLN A 200 12.61 15.78 4.28
CA GLN A 200 13.28 15.22 5.43
C GLN A 200 14.65 15.87 5.64
N GLY A 201 15.40 16.09 4.55
CA GLY A 201 16.71 16.70 4.64
C GLY A 201 17.33 16.98 3.27
N VAL A 202 18.30 17.91 3.28
CA VAL A 202 19.13 18.24 2.13
C VAL A 202 20.55 18.53 2.59
N VAL A 203 21.51 17.88 1.94
CA VAL A 203 22.95 18.14 2.02
C VAL A 203 23.52 18.22 0.62
N ALA A 204 24.80 18.53 0.46
CA ALA A 204 25.41 18.72 -0.86
C ALA A 204 25.23 17.49 -1.79
N ASP A 205 25.26 16.30 -1.23
CA ASP A 205 25.27 15.02 -2.00
C ASP A 205 23.96 14.23 -1.92
N GLU A 206 23.01 14.65 -1.08
CA GLU A 206 21.72 13.93 -0.90
C GLU A 206 20.58 14.87 -0.55
N MET A 207 19.40 14.60 -1.12
CA MET A 207 18.13 15.25 -0.81
C MET A 207 17.03 14.19 -0.73
N ILE A 208 16.26 14.22 0.36
CA ILE A 208 15.22 13.21 0.63
C ILE A 208 13.90 13.92 0.90
N PHE A 209 12.91 13.57 0.09
CA PHE A 209 11.50 13.81 0.39
C PHE A 209 10.89 12.47 0.79
N ASP A 210 10.46 12.35 2.01
CA ASP A 210 9.87 11.13 2.55
C ASP A 210 8.35 11.05 2.36
N ASP A 211 7.71 12.17 1.99
CA ASP A 211 6.30 12.21 1.59
C ASP A 211 6.08 13.33 0.56
N ILE A 212 5.79 12.95 -0.69
CA ILE A 212 5.29 13.85 -1.72
C ILE A 212 3.90 13.35 -2.09
N LYS A 213 2.89 14.19 -2.00
CA LYS A 213 1.55 13.87 -2.48
C LYS A 213 1.47 14.17 -3.97
N ILE A 214 1.47 13.14 -4.81
CA ILE A 214 1.30 13.31 -6.25
C ILE A 214 -0.18 13.29 -6.62
N PRO A 215 -0.64 14.13 -7.56
CA PRO A 215 -2.03 14.17 -7.97
C PRO A 215 -2.42 12.87 -8.70
N ALA A 216 -3.69 12.49 -8.63
CA ALA A 216 -4.21 11.33 -9.36
C ALA A 216 -4.23 11.52 -10.88
N LYS A 217 -4.23 12.78 -11.32
CA LYS A 217 -4.22 13.18 -12.74
C LYS A 217 -3.23 14.31 -12.95
N ASP A 218 -2.63 14.35 -14.15
CA ASP A 218 -1.80 15.44 -14.59
C ASP A 218 -2.64 16.66 -15.05
N PHE A 219 -1.97 17.69 -15.59
CA PHE A 219 -2.63 18.89 -16.07
C PHE A 219 -3.55 18.66 -17.28
N ASP A 220 -3.31 17.60 -18.05
CA ASP A 220 -4.11 17.21 -19.20
C ASP A 220 -5.26 16.27 -18.82
N GLY A 221 -5.42 15.95 -17.52
CA GLY A 221 -6.45 15.07 -16.97
C GLY A 221 -6.14 13.59 -17.14
N LEU A 222 -4.93 13.23 -17.56
CA LEU A 222 -4.49 11.85 -17.70
C LEU A 222 -4.07 11.29 -16.33
N PRO A 223 -4.24 9.98 -16.10
CA PRO A 223 -3.81 9.36 -14.86
C PRO A 223 -2.33 9.58 -14.59
N MET A 224 -1.99 10.02 -13.36
CA MET A 224 -0.60 10.16 -12.92
C MET A 224 -0.26 9.04 -11.95
N ASP A 225 0.81 8.32 -12.25
CA ASP A 225 1.42 7.35 -11.37
C ASP A 225 2.85 7.76 -10.94
N VAL A 226 3.50 6.89 -10.16
CA VAL A 226 4.86 7.14 -9.65
C VAL A 226 5.88 7.26 -10.79
N ALA A 227 5.72 6.44 -11.83
CA ALA A 227 6.62 6.44 -12.99
C ALA A 227 6.47 7.73 -13.78
N GLN A 228 5.25 8.15 -14.08
CA GLN A 228 4.96 9.38 -14.79
C GLN A 228 5.48 10.61 -14.03
N PHE A 229 5.27 10.67 -12.72
CA PHE A 229 5.81 11.76 -11.90
C PHE A 229 7.34 11.78 -11.93
N GLY A 230 7.97 10.61 -11.81
CA GLY A 230 9.43 10.47 -11.90
C GLY A 230 9.99 10.86 -13.26
N ASP A 231 9.34 10.43 -14.36
CA ASP A 231 9.74 10.77 -15.74
C ASP A 231 9.63 12.27 -16.01
N ASN A 232 8.59 12.93 -15.50
CA ASN A 232 8.44 14.38 -15.61
C ASN A 232 9.58 15.13 -14.89
N LEU A 233 9.95 14.65 -13.69
CA LEU A 233 11.09 15.23 -12.97
C LEU A 233 12.42 14.95 -13.69
N LEU A 234 12.60 13.73 -14.20
CA LEU A 234 13.79 13.35 -14.94
C LEU A 234 13.95 14.19 -16.22
N TYR A 235 12.86 14.40 -16.96
CA TYR A 235 12.84 15.28 -18.14
C TYR A 235 13.23 16.71 -17.76
N PHE A 236 12.61 17.27 -16.72
CA PHE A 236 12.92 18.61 -16.22
C PHE A 236 14.41 18.77 -15.89
N LEU A 237 14.99 17.81 -15.15
CA LEU A 237 16.40 17.86 -14.76
C LEU A 237 17.35 17.73 -15.96
N ASN A 238 17.14 16.74 -16.83
CA ASN A 238 18.02 16.48 -17.95
C ASN A 238 17.90 17.56 -19.07
N THR A 239 16.69 17.99 -19.36
CA THR A 239 16.41 18.82 -20.53
C THR A 239 16.39 20.31 -20.22
N GLU A 240 15.64 20.71 -19.16
CA GLU A 240 15.49 22.12 -18.85
C GLU A 240 16.64 22.64 -18.00
N MET A 241 17.04 21.87 -16.98
CA MET A 241 18.15 22.26 -16.08
C MET A 241 19.51 21.84 -16.61
N LYS A 242 19.58 20.97 -17.61
CA LYS A 242 20.81 20.41 -18.22
C LYS A 242 21.70 19.70 -17.19
N VAL A 243 21.08 19.06 -16.19
CA VAL A 243 21.75 18.28 -15.17
C VAL A 243 21.59 16.80 -15.52
N PRO A 244 22.65 16.12 -16.00
CA PRO A 244 22.56 14.70 -16.36
C PRO A 244 22.25 13.84 -15.16
N CYS A 245 21.19 13.05 -15.19
CA CYS A 245 20.81 12.13 -14.15
C CYS A 245 20.17 10.86 -14.70
N LYS A 246 20.13 9.83 -13.86
CA LYS A 246 19.42 8.58 -14.09
C LYS A 246 18.37 8.37 -13.00
N MET A 247 17.30 7.68 -13.36
CA MET A 247 16.24 7.32 -12.46
C MET A 247 16.10 5.79 -12.35
N THR A 248 15.73 5.35 -11.16
CA THR A 248 15.19 4.01 -10.88
C THR A 248 13.98 4.16 -9.97
N ILE A 249 13.02 3.24 -10.08
CA ILE A 249 11.80 3.22 -9.29
C ILE A 249 11.69 1.86 -8.60
N ASP A 250 11.33 1.88 -7.31
CA ASP A 250 10.97 0.69 -6.55
C ASP A 250 9.70 0.98 -5.74
N GLY A 251 8.61 0.37 -6.15
CA GLY A 251 7.28 0.60 -5.58
C GLY A 251 6.87 2.09 -5.63
N ASN A 252 6.73 2.72 -4.48
CA ASN A 252 6.42 4.14 -4.34
C ASN A 252 7.66 5.04 -4.18
N SER A 253 8.85 4.50 -4.37
CA SER A 253 10.10 5.24 -4.19
C SER A 253 10.77 5.53 -5.53
N ILE A 254 11.11 6.79 -5.73
CA ILE A 254 11.85 7.29 -6.90
C ILE A 254 13.27 7.61 -6.45
N TYR A 255 14.24 7.07 -7.13
CA TYR A 255 15.66 7.31 -6.89
C TYR A 255 16.25 8.03 -8.10
N ILE A 256 16.78 9.25 -7.92
CA ILE A 256 17.48 10.00 -8.95
C ILE A 256 18.94 10.11 -8.57
N ASN A 257 19.80 9.68 -9.49
CA ASN A 257 21.24 9.73 -9.34
C ASN A 257 21.83 10.78 -10.27
N LEU A 258 22.44 11.84 -9.71
CA LEU A 258 23.16 12.89 -10.44
C LEU A 258 24.45 12.29 -11.02
N LYS A 259 24.71 12.55 -12.31
CA LYS A 259 25.92 12.08 -13.02
C LYS A 259 26.98 13.15 -13.06
#